data_6a2f6a9648e3b4ffd27b7c90dfd4d222
#
_entry.id   6a2f6a9648e3b4ffd27b7c90dfd4d222
#
_cell.length_a   1.000
_cell.length_b   1.000
_cell.length_c   1.000
_cell.angle_alpha   90.00
_cell.angle_beta   90.00
_cell.angle_gamma   90.00
#
_symmetry.space_group_name_H-M   'P 1'
#
loop_
_entity.id
_entity.type
_entity.pdbx_description
1 polymer ?
#
loop_
_entity_poly.entity_id
_entity_poly.type
_entity_poly.pdbx_seq_one_letter_code
_entity_poly.pdbx_strand_id
1 'polypeptide(L)'
;MIEGGLEVRPENVLIYATSNRRHLIRELWSDRADMEHNQDVHHSDTMQEKLSLADRFGITIGYFAPNQDQYFDIVSGIAKEYPELDIDGEELHDEARKWEIANGGRSGRTARQFVDYLLGSKKYGDRNEKKESNS
;
A
#
# COMPACT_ATOMS: atom_id res chain seq x y z
N MET A 1 -9.13 -3.71 -25.56
CA MET A 1 -9.69 -2.36 -25.74
C MET A 1 -11.01 -2.28 -24.98
N ILE A 2 -11.11 -1.36 -24.04
CA ILE A 2 -12.27 -1.23 -23.12
C ILE A 2 -13.39 -0.45 -23.82
N GLU A 3 -13.10 0.15 -24.91
CA GLU A 3 -13.87 1.17 -25.54
C GLU A 3 -14.54 0.78 -26.80
N GLY A 4 -15.84 1.16 -26.89
CA GLY A 4 -16.54 1.68 -28.08
C GLY A 4 -16.30 1.00 -29.41
N GLY A 5 -15.66 -0.13 -29.44
CA GLY A 5 -15.70 -1.02 -30.57
C GLY A 5 -17.07 -1.68 -30.64
N LEU A 6 -17.54 -2.01 -31.81
CA LEU A 6 -18.77 -2.76 -32.06
C LEU A 6 -18.71 -4.19 -31.47
N GLU A 7 -17.61 -4.57 -30.80
CA GLU A 7 -17.45 -5.87 -30.19
C GLU A 7 -17.97 -5.84 -28.75
N VAL A 8 -19.03 -6.57 -28.51
CA VAL A 8 -19.56 -6.82 -27.18
C VAL A 8 -18.64 -7.79 -26.46
N ARG A 9 -18.19 -7.40 -25.25
CA ARG A 9 -17.41 -8.28 -24.39
C ARG A 9 -18.19 -9.57 -24.12
N PRO A 10 -17.59 -10.77 -24.32
CA PRO A 10 -18.21 -12.03 -23.93
C PRO A 10 -18.55 -12.06 -22.43
N GLU A 11 -19.66 -12.66 -22.05
CA GLU A 11 -20.13 -12.72 -20.66
C GLU A 11 -19.17 -13.47 -19.72
N ASN A 12 -18.36 -14.37 -20.25
CA ASN A 12 -17.38 -15.16 -19.51
C ASN A 12 -16.00 -14.49 -19.38
N VAL A 13 -15.89 -13.19 -19.74
CA VAL A 13 -14.64 -12.43 -19.67
C VAL A 13 -14.75 -11.33 -18.62
N LEU A 14 -13.83 -11.34 -17.65
CA LEU A 14 -13.63 -10.26 -16.70
C LEU A 14 -12.41 -9.43 -17.10
N ILE A 15 -12.55 -8.12 -16.96
CA ILE A 15 -11.47 -7.17 -17.24
C ILE A 15 -11.05 -6.53 -15.93
N TYR A 16 -9.74 -6.60 -15.64
CA TYR A 16 -9.12 -5.94 -14.53
C TYR A 16 -8.18 -4.85 -15.06
N ALA A 17 -8.26 -3.67 -14.50
CA ALA A 17 -7.35 -2.60 -14.80
C ALA A 17 -6.68 -2.11 -13.51
N THR A 18 -5.39 -1.81 -13.58
CA THR A 18 -4.64 -1.20 -12.48
C THR A 18 -4.14 0.16 -12.90
N SER A 19 -4.17 1.10 -11.97
CA SER A 19 -3.63 2.44 -12.18
C SER A 19 -2.77 2.84 -10.99
N ASN A 20 -1.59 3.38 -11.26
CA ASN A 20 -0.67 3.88 -10.24
C ASN A 20 -0.85 5.39 -9.97
N ARG A 21 -1.91 6.01 -10.48
CA ARG A 21 -2.19 7.42 -10.24
C ARG A 21 -2.72 7.61 -8.82
N ARG A 22 -1.85 8.04 -7.93
CA ARG A 22 -2.15 8.33 -6.51
C ARG A 22 -3.25 9.36 -6.32
N HIS A 23 -3.57 10.14 -7.34
CA HIS A 23 -4.51 11.27 -7.28
C HIS A 23 -5.88 10.98 -7.91
N LEU A 24 -6.03 9.92 -8.68
CA LEU A 24 -7.26 9.69 -9.44
C LEU A 24 -8.52 9.66 -8.54
N ILE A 25 -8.45 9.00 -7.40
CA ILE A 25 -9.59 8.88 -6.49
C ILE A 25 -9.73 10.14 -5.63
N ARG A 26 -8.65 10.75 -5.18
CA ARG A 26 -8.70 12.04 -4.44
C ARG A 26 -9.22 13.15 -5.32
N GLU A 27 -8.79 13.24 -6.56
CA GLU A 27 -9.30 14.21 -7.53
C GLU A 27 -10.78 13.97 -7.81
N LEU A 28 -11.22 12.72 -7.96
CA LEU A 28 -12.65 12.40 -8.15
C LEU A 28 -13.52 12.81 -6.94
N TRP A 29 -13.01 12.73 -5.72
CA TRP A 29 -13.76 13.13 -4.53
C TRP A 29 -13.67 14.62 -4.23
N SER A 30 -12.50 15.26 -4.42
CA SER A 30 -12.35 16.70 -4.24
C SER A 30 -13.10 17.46 -5.33
N ASP A 31 -13.03 16.97 -6.55
CA ASP A 31 -13.69 17.59 -7.70
C ASP A 31 -15.22 17.50 -7.60
N ARG A 32 -15.77 16.48 -6.95
CA ARG A 32 -17.20 16.42 -6.62
C ARG A 32 -17.61 17.50 -5.60
N ALA A 33 -16.73 17.81 -4.65
CA ALA A 33 -16.98 18.86 -3.67
C ALA A 33 -16.83 20.28 -4.26
N ASP A 34 -15.91 20.45 -5.23
CA ASP A 34 -15.65 21.73 -5.88
C ASP A 34 -16.61 22.02 -7.05
N MET A 35 -17.26 21.00 -7.61
CA MET A 35 -18.29 21.19 -8.67
C MET A 35 -19.52 21.99 -8.19
N GLU A 36 -19.74 22.08 -6.89
CA GLU A 36 -20.78 22.96 -6.35
C GLU A 36 -20.37 24.46 -6.33
N HIS A 37 -19.09 24.80 -6.58
CA HIS A 37 -18.61 26.15 -6.35
C HIS A 37 -17.81 26.83 -7.47
N ASN A 38 -17.38 26.17 -8.57
CA ASN A 38 -16.63 26.86 -9.63
C ASN A 38 -16.92 26.35 -11.04
N GLN A 39 -17.43 27.25 -11.85
CA GLN A 39 -17.55 27.13 -13.31
C GLN A 39 -16.19 27.47 -13.95
N ASP A 40 -15.29 26.53 -14.11
CA ASP A 40 -14.14 26.67 -14.99
C ASP A 40 -14.10 25.54 -16.01
N VAL A 41 -14.34 25.90 -17.26
CA VAL A 41 -14.68 25.07 -18.42
C VAL A 41 -13.52 24.19 -18.91
N HIS A 42 -12.29 24.45 -18.50
CA HIS A 42 -11.10 23.73 -19.00
C HIS A 42 -10.70 22.49 -18.19
N HIS A 43 -11.19 22.32 -16.96
CA HIS A 43 -11.02 21.11 -16.17
C HIS A 43 -12.04 20.02 -16.47
N SER A 44 -13.16 20.37 -17.15
CA SER A 44 -14.29 19.48 -17.31
C SER A 44 -14.05 18.30 -18.26
N ASP A 45 -13.26 18.49 -19.33
CA ASP A 45 -13.08 17.45 -20.36
C ASP A 45 -12.20 16.30 -19.83
N THR A 46 -11.08 16.61 -19.17
CA THR A 46 -10.20 15.60 -18.57
C THR A 46 -10.90 14.87 -17.42
N MET A 47 -11.77 15.55 -16.71
CA MET A 47 -12.55 15.03 -15.62
C MET A 47 -13.67 14.12 -16.09
N GLN A 48 -14.37 14.49 -17.18
CA GLN A 48 -15.37 13.63 -17.79
C GLN A 48 -14.77 12.34 -18.35
N GLU A 49 -13.56 12.39 -18.93
CA GLU A 49 -12.86 11.19 -19.37
C GLU A 49 -12.50 10.27 -18.20
N LYS A 50 -12.00 10.83 -17.08
CA LYS A 50 -11.67 10.08 -15.86
C LYS A 50 -12.90 9.45 -15.21
N LEU A 51 -14.00 10.19 -15.10
CA LEU A 51 -15.29 9.69 -14.61
C LEU A 51 -15.86 8.63 -15.52
N SER A 52 -15.79 8.82 -16.84
CA SER A 52 -16.24 7.86 -17.83
C SER A 52 -15.49 6.54 -17.75
N LEU A 53 -14.18 6.56 -17.46
CA LEU A 53 -13.40 5.34 -17.25
C LEU A 53 -13.78 4.63 -15.94
N ALA A 54 -13.98 5.37 -14.86
CA ALA A 54 -14.38 4.82 -13.56
C ALA A 54 -15.79 4.18 -13.63
N ASP A 55 -16.71 4.81 -14.34
CA ASP A 55 -18.10 4.32 -14.49
C ASP A 55 -18.20 3.01 -15.29
N ARG A 56 -17.19 2.66 -16.06
CA ARG A 56 -17.13 1.41 -16.85
C ARG A 56 -16.73 0.19 -16.04
N PHE A 57 -16.10 0.41 -14.88
CA PHE A 57 -15.75 -0.65 -13.95
C PHE A 57 -16.79 -0.70 -12.82
N GLY A 58 -17.44 -1.83 -12.67
CA GLY A 58 -18.47 -2.03 -11.64
C GLY A 58 -17.90 -2.01 -10.22
N ILE A 59 -16.62 -2.30 -10.06
CA ILE A 59 -15.91 -2.33 -8.77
C ILE A 59 -14.61 -1.57 -8.90
N THR A 60 -14.39 -0.63 -7.98
CA THR A 60 -13.12 0.09 -7.85
C THR A 60 -12.56 -0.12 -6.45
N ILE A 61 -11.33 -0.61 -6.37
CA ILE A 61 -10.62 -0.85 -5.12
C ILE A 61 -9.44 0.12 -5.02
N GLY A 62 -9.45 0.96 -4.00
CA GLY A 62 -8.35 1.87 -3.71
C GLY A 62 -7.33 1.24 -2.76
N TYR A 63 -6.07 1.30 -3.13
CA TYR A 63 -4.94 0.91 -2.28
C TYR A 63 -4.22 2.17 -1.80
N PHE A 64 -4.37 2.49 -0.53
CA PHE A 64 -3.77 3.68 0.08
C PHE A 64 -2.58 3.29 0.95
N ALA A 65 -1.66 4.24 1.15
CA ALA A 65 -0.62 4.07 2.14
C ALA A 65 -1.26 3.91 3.53
N PRO A 66 -0.86 2.92 4.32
CA PRO A 66 -1.39 2.73 5.66
C PRO A 66 -1.04 3.91 6.56
N ASN A 67 -1.92 4.23 7.50
CA ASN A 67 -1.58 5.09 8.62
C ASN A 67 -0.63 4.36 9.59
N GLN A 68 -0.21 5.02 10.67
CA GLN A 68 0.78 4.46 11.60
C GLN A 68 0.26 3.19 12.29
N ASP A 69 -0.98 3.21 12.78
CA ASP A 69 -1.56 2.05 13.46
C ASP A 69 -1.71 0.86 12.52
N GLN A 70 -2.20 1.10 11.30
CA GLN A 70 -2.28 0.07 10.27
C GLN A 70 -0.91 -0.48 9.88
N TYR A 71 0.12 0.37 9.84
CA TYR A 71 1.48 -0.08 9.59
C TYR A 71 1.99 -0.99 10.71
N PHE A 72 1.74 -0.65 11.97
CA PHE A 72 2.11 -1.49 13.10
C PHE A 72 1.33 -2.82 13.13
N ASP A 73 0.05 -2.79 12.75
CA ASP A 73 -0.75 -4.02 12.59
C ASP A 73 -0.16 -4.95 11.53
N ILE A 74 0.29 -4.39 10.40
CA ILE A 74 0.96 -5.14 9.33
C ILE A 74 2.27 -5.74 9.84
N VAL A 75 3.11 -4.95 10.50
CA VAL A 75 4.38 -5.41 11.09
C VAL A 75 4.14 -6.53 12.08
N SER A 76 3.20 -6.35 13.01
CA SER A 76 2.84 -7.33 14.03
C SER A 76 2.28 -8.62 13.40
N GLY A 77 1.48 -8.48 12.34
CA GLY A 77 0.95 -9.62 11.59
C GLY A 77 2.05 -10.45 10.96
N ILE A 78 3.02 -9.80 10.31
CA ILE A 78 4.16 -10.48 9.69
C ILE A 78 5.08 -11.09 10.77
N ALA A 79 5.37 -10.36 11.85
CA ALA A 79 6.24 -10.84 12.93
C ALA A 79 5.71 -12.11 13.61
N LYS A 80 4.39 -12.27 13.71
CA LYS A 80 3.75 -13.48 14.27
C LYS A 80 4.04 -14.75 13.46
N GLU A 81 4.39 -14.62 12.18
CA GLU A 81 4.81 -15.76 11.35
C GLU A 81 6.19 -16.30 11.77
N TYR A 82 6.93 -15.55 12.59
CA TYR A 82 8.30 -15.84 13.00
C TYR A 82 8.45 -15.84 14.53
N PRO A 83 8.01 -16.92 15.21
CA PRO A 83 8.11 -17.00 16.69
C PRO A 83 9.53 -16.86 17.21
N GLU A 84 10.53 -17.16 16.39
CA GLU A 84 11.94 -17.01 16.73
C GLU A 84 12.37 -15.54 16.92
N LEU A 85 11.58 -14.57 16.49
CA LEU A 85 11.87 -13.16 16.76
C LEU A 85 11.83 -12.84 18.26
N ASP A 86 10.87 -13.41 18.98
CA ASP A 86 10.74 -13.27 20.43
C ASP A 86 10.97 -11.82 20.89
N ILE A 87 10.24 -10.90 20.28
CA ILE A 87 10.32 -9.45 20.53
C ILE A 87 9.01 -8.98 21.12
N ASP A 88 9.10 -8.13 22.14
CA ASP A 88 7.92 -7.50 22.71
C ASP A 88 7.22 -6.56 21.75
N GLY A 89 5.89 -6.42 21.88
CA GLY A 89 5.09 -5.62 20.98
C GLY A 89 5.45 -4.13 20.98
N GLU A 90 5.80 -3.56 22.14
CA GLU A 90 6.21 -2.16 22.24
C GLU A 90 7.58 -1.94 21.58
N GLU A 91 8.53 -2.83 21.85
CA GLU A 91 9.84 -2.79 21.24
C GLU A 91 9.76 -2.95 19.70
N LEU A 92 8.92 -3.88 19.24
CA LEU A 92 8.65 -4.09 17.83
C LEU A 92 8.13 -2.81 17.15
N HIS A 93 7.20 -2.10 17.77
CA HIS A 93 6.63 -0.87 17.25
C HIS A 93 7.65 0.28 17.26
N ASP A 94 8.47 0.40 18.27
CA ASP A 94 9.51 1.43 18.34
C ASP A 94 10.58 1.24 17.28
N GLU A 95 11.02 0.02 17.07
CA GLU A 95 11.97 -0.32 16.01
C GLU A 95 11.35 -0.14 14.61
N ALA A 96 10.08 -0.52 14.44
CA ALA A 96 9.34 -0.31 13.20
C ALA A 96 9.19 1.18 12.86
N ARG A 97 9.00 2.04 13.88
CA ARG A 97 8.93 3.49 13.71
C ARG A 97 10.26 4.08 13.25
N LYS A 98 11.37 3.64 13.85
CA LYS A 98 12.71 4.05 13.43
C LYS A 98 12.99 3.62 11.99
N TRP A 99 12.59 2.40 11.64
CA TRP A 99 12.72 1.88 10.29
C TRP A 99 11.89 2.67 9.26
N GLU A 100 10.64 3.00 9.59
CA GLU A 100 9.75 3.81 8.76
C GLU A 100 10.40 5.15 8.39
N ILE A 101 10.96 5.84 9.39
CA ILE A 101 11.63 7.14 9.22
C ILE A 101 12.86 7.01 8.32
N ALA A 102 13.65 5.97 8.54
CA ALA A 102 14.90 5.74 7.81
C ALA A 102 14.68 5.29 6.35
N ASN A 103 13.60 4.55 6.08
CA ASN A 103 13.38 3.89 4.80
C ASN A 103 12.21 4.47 3.96
N GLY A 104 11.74 5.65 4.32
CA GLY A 104 10.89 6.45 3.44
C GLY A 104 9.43 6.05 3.37
N GLY A 105 8.83 5.62 4.48
CA GLY A 105 7.39 5.57 4.60
C GLY A 105 6.78 4.22 4.96
N ARG A 106 5.45 4.21 4.96
CA ARG A 106 4.60 3.11 5.42
C ARG A 106 4.05 2.35 4.24
N SER A 107 4.35 1.07 4.17
CA SER A 107 3.77 0.15 3.19
C SER A 107 3.93 -1.29 3.67
N GLY A 108 3.19 -2.21 3.08
CA GLY A 108 3.40 -3.64 3.32
C GLY A 108 4.81 -4.10 2.94
N ARG A 109 5.40 -3.50 1.92
CA ARG A 109 6.79 -3.77 1.52
C ARG A 109 7.78 -3.32 2.59
N THR A 110 7.65 -2.11 3.10
CA THR A 110 8.52 -1.57 4.15
C THR A 110 8.40 -2.37 5.44
N ALA A 111 7.19 -2.80 5.80
CA ALA A 111 6.94 -3.68 6.94
C ALA A 111 7.64 -5.05 6.77
N ARG A 112 7.53 -5.65 5.60
CA ARG A 112 8.19 -6.92 5.30
C ARG A 112 9.71 -6.81 5.39
N GLN A 113 10.29 -5.81 4.74
CA GLN A 113 11.72 -5.55 4.78
C GLN A 113 12.24 -5.32 6.21
N PHE A 114 11.45 -4.66 7.05
CA PHE A 114 11.77 -4.46 8.46
C PHE A 114 11.84 -5.80 9.22
N VAL A 115 10.84 -6.66 9.08
CA VAL A 115 10.82 -7.96 9.76
C VAL A 115 11.96 -8.85 9.26
N ASP A 116 12.24 -8.84 7.95
CA ASP A 116 13.37 -9.59 7.38
C ASP A 116 14.72 -9.07 7.92
N TYR A 117 14.85 -7.77 8.11
CA TYR A 117 16.02 -7.16 8.76
C TYR A 117 16.19 -7.61 10.22
N LEU A 118 15.11 -7.60 11.01
CA LEU A 118 15.15 -8.07 12.40
C LEU A 118 15.57 -9.54 12.48
N LEU A 119 15.01 -10.39 11.63
CA LEU A 119 15.36 -11.80 11.54
C LEU A 119 16.84 -11.99 11.21
N GLY A 120 17.35 -11.23 10.27
CA GLY A 120 18.76 -11.25 9.88
C GLY A 120 19.68 -10.81 11.04
N SER A 121 19.31 -9.73 11.71
CA SER A 121 20.08 -9.18 12.83
C SER A 121 20.15 -10.15 14.00
N LYS A 122 19.06 -10.80 14.36
CA LYS A 122 19.00 -11.79 15.43
C LYS A 122 19.89 -13.02 15.09
N LYS A 123 19.76 -13.57 13.90
CA LYS A 123 20.60 -14.68 13.46
C LYS A 123 22.07 -14.36 13.43
N TYR A 124 22.43 -13.11 13.15
CA TYR A 124 23.83 -12.68 13.16
C TYR A 124 24.35 -12.49 14.59
N GLY A 125 23.55 -11.95 15.50
CA GLY A 125 23.86 -11.83 16.93
C GLY A 125 24.11 -13.19 17.56
N ASP A 126 23.20 -14.15 17.40
CA ASP A 126 23.31 -15.51 17.92
C ASP A 126 24.58 -16.25 17.42
N ARG A 127 25.02 -15.96 16.20
CA ARG A 127 26.27 -16.53 15.66
C ARG A 127 27.52 -16.00 16.33
N ASN A 128 27.53 -14.72 16.68
CA ASN A 128 28.69 -14.10 17.32
C ASN A 128 28.81 -14.54 18.78
N GLU A 129 27.71 -14.61 19.53
CA GLU A 129 27.71 -15.11 20.91
C GLU A 129 28.18 -16.57 21.00
N LYS A 130 27.80 -17.41 20.06
CA LYS A 130 28.28 -18.80 20.00
C LYS A 130 29.75 -18.93 19.66
N LYS A 131 30.35 -17.97 18.94
CA LYS A 131 31.79 -17.97 18.66
C LYS A 131 32.61 -17.52 19.86
N GLU A 132 32.12 -16.55 20.63
CA GLU A 132 32.78 -16.07 21.84
C GLU A 132 32.71 -17.10 22.99
N SER A 133 31.60 -17.85 23.08
CA SER A 133 31.43 -18.91 24.08
C SER A 133 32.28 -20.17 23.82
N ASN A 134 32.81 -20.34 22.62
CA ASN A 134 33.64 -21.49 22.22
C ASN A 134 35.13 -21.14 22.10
N SER A 135 35.54 -19.98 22.49
CA SER A 135 36.92 -19.54 22.57
C SER A 135 37.38 -19.43 24.02
#